data_9bb95599ea13a91b1a826188e336e583
#
_entry.id   9bb95599ea13a91b1a826188e336e583
#
_cell.length_a   1.000
_cell.length_b   1.000
_cell.length_c   1.000
_cell.angle_alpha   90.00
_cell.angle_beta   90.00
_cell.angle_gamma   90.00
#
_symmetry.space_group_name_H-M   'P 1'
#
loop_
_entity.id
_entity.type
_entity.pdbx_description
1 polymer ?
#
loop_
_entity_poly.entity_id
_entity_poly.type
_entity_poly.pdbx_seq_one_letter_code
_entity_poly.pdbx_strand_id
1 'polypeptide(L)'
;MAPPPGSTIVAALDALHGDANAWRTCAGQLQLCAGIADALSLGGFEFSYAADKAGLQQTYLLLQQKLARLCDEAVTNFVNVATALDSAAYAYDHDERAAVHELHDAW
;
A
#
# COMPACT_ATOMS: atom_id res chain seq x y z
N MET A 1 -0.93 -25.79 -28.18
CA MET A 1 0.02 -24.90 -27.45
C MET A 1 0.44 -25.60 -26.17
N ALA A 2 1.72 -25.74 -25.97
CA ALA A 2 2.23 -26.33 -24.72
C ALA A 2 1.99 -25.38 -23.53
N PRO A 3 1.66 -25.87 -22.33
CA PRO A 3 1.57 -25.01 -21.15
C PRO A 3 2.95 -24.41 -20.82
N PRO A 4 2.99 -23.25 -20.17
CA PRO A 4 4.26 -22.64 -19.77
C PRO A 4 5.06 -23.59 -18.89
N PRO A 5 6.39 -23.58 -18.98
CA PRO A 5 7.19 -24.37 -18.05
C PRO A 5 6.92 -23.98 -16.59
N GLY A 6 7.02 -24.92 -15.67
CA GLY A 6 6.84 -24.66 -14.25
C GLY A 6 7.71 -23.52 -13.72
N SER A 7 8.94 -23.38 -14.27
CA SER A 7 9.85 -22.27 -13.92
C SER A 7 9.28 -20.90 -14.30
N THR A 8 8.51 -20.79 -15.39
CA THR A 8 7.87 -19.54 -15.80
C THR A 8 6.74 -19.20 -14.85
N ILE A 9 5.97 -20.18 -14.40
CA ILE A 9 4.89 -19.99 -13.42
C ILE A 9 5.44 -19.52 -12.09
N VAL A 10 6.51 -20.17 -11.62
CA VAL A 10 7.18 -19.78 -10.37
C VAL A 10 7.69 -18.35 -10.48
N ALA A 11 8.30 -17.96 -11.60
CA ALA A 11 8.77 -16.60 -11.81
C ALA A 11 7.61 -15.59 -11.79
N ALA A 12 6.46 -15.92 -12.36
CA ALA A 12 5.27 -15.06 -12.33
C ALA A 12 4.74 -14.90 -10.90
N LEU A 13 4.68 -15.98 -10.13
CA LEU A 13 4.24 -15.93 -8.72
C LEU A 13 5.20 -15.11 -7.88
N ASP A 14 6.51 -15.29 -8.08
CA ASP A 14 7.53 -14.50 -7.37
C ASP A 14 7.40 -13.02 -7.72
N ALA A 15 7.10 -12.68 -8.97
CA ALA A 15 6.87 -11.29 -9.38
C ALA A 15 5.66 -10.68 -8.67
N LEU A 16 4.54 -11.42 -8.55
CA LEU A 16 3.35 -10.95 -7.83
C LEU A 16 3.66 -10.71 -6.35
N HIS A 17 4.37 -11.61 -5.70
CA HIS A 17 4.78 -11.43 -4.31
C HIS A 17 5.78 -10.29 -4.15
N GLY A 18 6.69 -10.13 -5.09
CA GLY A 18 7.63 -9.00 -5.12
C GLY A 18 6.90 -7.68 -5.23
N ASP A 19 5.90 -7.58 -6.10
CA ASP A 19 5.08 -6.38 -6.23
C ASP A 19 4.28 -6.11 -4.95
N ALA A 20 3.71 -7.13 -4.33
CA ALA A 20 3.00 -7.00 -3.06
C ALA A 20 3.91 -6.42 -1.98
N ASN A 21 5.15 -6.92 -1.89
CA ASN A 21 6.14 -6.42 -0.92
C ASN A 21 6.54 -4.97 -1.22
N ALA A 22 6.65 -4.59 -2.50
CA ALA A 22 6.92 -3.21 -2.89
C ALA A 22 5.80 -2.26 -2.42
N TRP A 23 4.54 -2.66 -2.58
CA TRP A 23 3.41 -1.88 -2.08
C TRP A 23 3.41 -1.73 -0.56
N ARG A 24 3.78 -2.80 0.17
CA ARG A 24 3.91 -2.74 1.63
C ARG A 24 5.04 -1.81 2.07
N THR A 25 6.15 -1.82 1.36
CA THR A 25 7.27 -0.92 1.63
C THR A 25 6.84 0.53 1.44
N CYS A 26 6.11 0.84 0.36
CA CYS A 26 5.55 2.16 0.12
C CYS A 26 4.56 2.56 1.22
N ALA A 27 3.72 1.64 1.68
CA ALA A 27 2.79 1.88 2.79
C ALA A 27 3.54 2.26 4.07
N GLY A 28 4.64 1.57 4.37
CA GLY A 28 5.50 1.90 5.51
C GLY A 28 6.10 3.29 5.42
N GLN A 29 6.54 3.70 4.24
CA GLN A 29 7.05 5.05 4.00
C GLN A 29 5.96 6.11 4.17
N LEU A 30 4.74 5.82 3.70
CA LEU A 30 3.59 6.72 3.89
C LEU A 30 3.21 6.85 5.35
N GLN A 31 3.33 5.80 6.15
CA GLN A 31 3.10 5.88 7.59
C GLN A 31 4.10 6.83 8.26
N LEU A 32 5.35 6.81 7.84
CA LEU A 32 6.34 7.77 8.33
C LEU A 32 5.98 9.19 7.93
N CYS A 33 5.51 9.39 6.71
CA CYS A 33 5.05 10.71 6.25
C CYS A 33 3.85 11.20 7.06
N ALA A 34 2.89 10.32 7.37
CA ALA A 34 1.74 10.65 8.21
C ALA A 34 2.17 11.09 9.62
N GLY A 35 3.14 10.38 10.20
CA GLY A 35 3.71 10.75 11.50
C GLY A 35 4.41 12.11 11.48
N ILE A 36 5.14 12.40 10.41
CA ILE A 36 5.79 13.70 10.24
C ILE A 36 4.73 14.81 10.09
N ALA A 37 3.68 14.56 9.30
CA ALA A 37 2.60 15.52 9.12
C ALA A 37 1.90 15.85 10.45
N ASP A 38 1.65 14.82 11.28
CA ASP A 38 1.08 15.00 12.61
C ASP A 38 1.99 15.83 13.52
N ALA A 39 3.31 15.65 13.39
CA ALA A 39 4.28 16.37 14.20
C ALA A 39 4.46 17.83 13.77
N LEU A 40 3.92 18.24 12.63
CA LEU A 40 4.02 19.60 12.11
C LEU A 40 3.00 20.56 12.72
N SER A 41 2.31 20.18 13.79
CA SER A 41 1.38 21.07 14.50
C SER A 41 2.11 22.29 15.03
N LEU A 42 1.64 23.47 14.65
CA LEU A 42 2.18 24.75 15.14
C LEU A 42 1.14 25.41 16.04
N GLY A 43 1.61 25.89 17.20
CA GLY A 43 0.80 26.68 18.12
C GLY A 43 0.83 28.17 17.78
N GLY A 44 0.06 28.95 18.53
CA GLY A 44 0.00 30.40 18.32
C GLY A 44 1.35 31.11 18.52
N PHE A 45 2.31 30.47 19.22
CA PHE A 45 3.63 31.02 19.41
C PHE A 45 4.50 30.94 18.16
N GLU A 46 4.31 29.93 17.34
CA GLU A 46 5.05 29.77 16.10
C GLU A 46 4.53 30.69 14.99
N PHE A 47 3.30 31.19 15.14
CA PHE A 47 2.73 32.20 14.27
C PHE A 47 2.78 33.57 14.94
N SER A 48 2.94 34.64 14.15
CA SER A 48 2.82 35.98 14.69
C SER A 48 1.38 36.22 15.16
N TYR A 49 1.21 37.10 16.12
CA TYR A 49 -0.11 37.47 16.63
C TYR A 49 -1.07 37.91 15.52
N ALA A 50 -0.56 38.66 14.54
CA ALA A 50 -1.38 39.11 13.41
C ALA A 50 -1.79 37.93 12.52
N ALA A 51 -0.88 36.99 12.29
CA ALA A 51 -1.18 35.77 11.50
C ALA A 51 -2.21 34.89 12.20
N ASP A 52 -2.08 34.73 13.53
CA ASP A 52 -3.02 33.98 14.34
C ASP A 52 -4.41 34.60 14.28
N LYS A 53 -4.50 35.94 14.40
CA LYS A 53 -5.77 36.66 14.26
C LYS A 53 -6.37 36.56 12.87
N ALA A 54 -5.55 36.40 11.85
CA ALA A 54 -6.02 36.22 10.48
C ALA A 54 -6.50 34.78 10.22
N GLY A 55 -6.39 33.91 11.20
CA GLY A 55 -6.84 32.52 11.08
C GLY A 55 -5.84 31.60 10.38
N LEU A 56 -4.58 32.04 10.20
CA LEU A 56 -3.55 31.22 9.55
C LEU A 56 -3.23 29.95 10.33
N GLN A 57 -3.24 30.03 11.66
CA GLN A 57 -3.01 28.84 12.50
C GLN A 57 -4.09 27.79 12.25
N GLN A 58 -5.36 28.21 12.24
CA GLN A 58 -6.47 27.28 11.98
C GLN A 58 -6.38 26.66 10.58
N THR A 59 -6.09 27.51 9.58
CA THR A 59 -5.93 27.04 8.21
C THR A 59 -4.79 26.02 8.10
N TYR A 60 -3.66 26.31 8.77
CA TYR A 60 -2.52 25.38 8.81
C TYR A 60 -2.88 24.06 9.46
N LEU A 61 -3.57 24.09 10.62
CA LEU A 61 -3.98 22.87 11.32
C LEU A 61 -4.94 22.04 10.48
N LEU A 62 -5.90 22.68 9.81
CA LEU A 62 -6.83 21.97 8.92
C LEU A 62 -6.10 21.30 7.75
N LEU A 63 -5.13 22.01 7.16
CA LEU A 63 -4.32 21.47 6.08
C LEU A 63 -3.48 20.29 6.55
N GLN A 64 -2.85 20.42 7.70
CA GLN A 64 -2.05 19.35 8.32
C GLN A 64 -2.90 18.11 8.59
N GLN A 65 -4.09 18.28 9.18
CA GLN A 65 -5.00 17.17 9.45
C GLN A 65 -5.46 16.49 8.17
N LYS A 66 -5.74 17.27 7.13
CA LYS A 66 -6.14 16.74 5.84
C LYS A 66 -5.01 15.95 5.19
N LEU A 67 -3.78 16.45 5.27
CA LEU A 67 -2.61 15.76 4.75
C LEU A 67 -2.37 14.44 5.48
N ALA A 68 -2.43 14.44 6.80
CA ALA A 68 -2.27 13.24 7.61
C ALA A 68 -3.34 12.20 7.25
N ARG A 69 -4.58 12.62 7.10
CA ARG A 69 -5.68 11.73 6.72
C ARG A 69 -5.48 11.13 5.33
N LEU A 70 -5.05 11.94 4.36
CA LEU A 70 -4.77 11.45 3.02
C LEU A 70 -3.64 10.41 3.01
N CYS A 71 -2.59 10.63 3.81
CA CYS A 71 -1.51 9.67 3.97
C CYS A 71 -2.02 8.35 4.58
N ASP A 72 -2.85 8.42 5.61
CA ASP A 72 -3.42 7.23 6.26
C ASP A 72 -4.33 6.45 5.31
N GLU A 73 -5.14 7.14 4.52
CA GLU A 73 -5.98 6.51 3.50
C GLU A 73 -5.13 5.83 2.43
N ALA A 74 -4.05 6.46 2.01
CA ALA A 74 -3.11 5.89 1.04
C ALA A 74 -2.44 4.64 1.60
N VAL A 75 -2.04 4.64 2.87
CA VAL A 75 -1.49 3.44 3.54
C VAL A 75 -2.47 2.28 3.47
N THR A 76 -3.73 2.52 3.82
CA THR A 76 -4.78 1.48 3.77
C THR A 76 -4.94 0.95 2.34
N ASN A 77 -4.98 1.83 1.35
CA ASN A 77 -5.12 1.42 -0.05
C ASN A 77 -3.93 0.62 -0.54
N PHE A 78 -2.71 1.00 -0.18
CA PHE A 78 -1.50 0.29 -0.59
C PHE A 78 -1.42 -1.09 0.04
N VAL A 79 -1.79 -1.22 1.32
CA VAL A 79 -1.87 -2.52 1.99
C VAL A 79 -2.93 -3.40 1.33
N ASN A 80 -4.07 -2.83 0.96
CA ASN A 80 -5.13 -3.57 0.27
C ASN A 80 -4.67 -4.06 -1.11
N VAL A 81 -3.92 -3.25 -1.86
CA VAL A 81 -3.32 -3.67 -3.13
C VAL A 81 -2.35 -4.82 -2.91
N ALA A 82 -1.49 -4.72 -1.91
CA ALA A 82 -0.54 -5.78 -1.57
C ALA A 82 -1.25 -7.09 -1.23
N THR A 83 -2.30 -7.02 -0.42
CA THR A 83 -3.10 -8.18 -0.03
C THR A 83 -3.79 -8.80 -1.24
N ALA A 84 -4.34 -7.98 -2.14
CA ALA A 84 -4.97 -8.45 -3.35
C ALA A 84 -3.97 -9.17 -4.28
N LEU A 85 -2.75 -8.65 -4.39
CA LEU A 85 -1.70 -9.29 -5.20
C LEU A 85 -1.28 -10.64 -4.62
N ASP A 86 -1.12 -10.73 -3.29
CA ASP A 86 -0.81 -11.99 -2.62
C ASP A 86 -1.95 -13.01 -2.79
N SER A 87 -3.20 -12.55 -2.66
CA SER A 87 -4.37 -13.41 -2.84
C SER A 87 -4.47 -13.90 -4.28
N ALA A 88 -4.17 -13.06 -5.25
CA ALA A 88 -4.15 -13.45 -6.66
C ALA A 88 -3.07 -14.51 -6.93
N ALA A 89 -1.88 -14.31 -6.35
CA ALA A 89 -0.79 -15.27 -6.49
C ALA A 89 -1.15 -16.62 -5.86
N TYR A 90 -1.76 -16.59 -4.69
CA TYR A 90 -2.19 -17.80 -3.99
C TYR A 90 -3.26 -18.56 -4.80
N ALA A 91 -4.27 -17.84 -5.30
CA ALA A 91 -5.34 -18.44 -6.10
C ALA A 91 -4.79 -19.04 -7.39
N TYR A 92 -3.88 -18.33 -8.06
CA TYR A 92 -3.25 -18.81 -9.29
C TYR A 92 -2.45 -20.10 -9.04
N ASP A 93 -1.63 -20.10 -7.97
CA ASP A 93 -0.85 -21.27 -7.59
C ASP A 93 -1.75 -22.47 -7.25
N HIS A 94 -2.82 -22.22 -6.51
CA HIS A 94 -3.80 -23.25 -6.15
C HIS A 94 -4.48 -23.85 -7.37
N ASP A 95 -4.95 -23.00 -8.28
CA ASP A 95 -5.62 -23.44 -9.52
C ASP A 95 -4.66 -24.21 -10.42
N GLU A 96 -3.41 -23.79 -10.50
CA GLU A 96 -2.39 -24.47 -11.29
C GLU A 96 -2.11 -25.86 -10.73
N ARG A 97 -2.00 -26.00 -9.42
CA ARG A 97 -1.80 -27.31 -8.78
C ARG A 97 -3.00 -28.23 -8.98
N ALA A 98 -4.22 -27.68 -8.91
CA ALA A 98 -5.44 -28.45 -9.16
C ALA A 98 -5.49 -28.94 -10.60
N ALA A 99 -5.13 -28.09 -11.57
CA ALA A 99 -5.09 -28.47 -12.98
C ALA A 99 -4.05 -29.56 -13.25
N VAL A 100 -2.88 -29.46 -12.66
CA VAL A 100 -1.83 -30.48 -12.77
C VAL A 100 -2.30 -31.80 -12.16
N HIS A 101 -2.96 -31.77 -11.02
CA HIS A 101 -3.49 -32.93 -10.34
C HIS A 101 -4.55 -33.63 -11.19
N GLU A 102 -5.50 -32.87 -11.76
CA GLU A 102 -6.53 -33.40 -12.65
C GLU A 102 -5.93 -34.08 -13.89
N LEU A 103 -4.92 -33.44 -14.50
CA LEU A 103 -4.23 -34.02 -15.65
C LEU A 103 -3.51 -35.33 -15.29
N HIS A 104 -2.90 -35.37 -14.11
CA HIS A 104 -2.23 -36.55 -13.63
C HIS A 104 -3.20 -37.71 -13.40
N ASP A 105 -4.34 -37.40 -12.80
CA ASP A 105 -5.37 -38.41 -12.53
C ASP A 105 -6.07 -38.92 -13.82
N ALA A 106 -6.08 -38.07 -14.86
CA ALA A 106 -6.68 -38.44 -16.15
C ALA A 106 -5.82 -39.39 -16.99
N TRP A 107 -4.55 -39.53 -16.68
CA TRP A 107 -3.61 -40.42 -17.38
C TRP A 107 -3.26 -41.63 -16.52
#